data_96025419d450d0cb2c0b9214388b2bcf
#
_entry.id   96025419d450d0cb2c0b9214388b2bcf
#
_cell.length_a   1.000
_cell.length_b   1.000
_cell.length_c   1.000
_cell.angle_alpha   90.00
_cell.angle_beta   90.00
_cell.angle_gamma   90.00
#
_symmetry.space_group_name_H-M   'P 1'
#
loop_
_entity.id
_entity.type
_entity.pdbx_description
1 polymer ?
#
loop_
_entity_poly.entity_id
_entity_poly.type
_entity_poly.pdbx_seq_one_letter_code
_entity_poly.pdbx_strand_id
1 'polypeptide(L)'
;MRALLLDIGNTRIKWGLADGAKLQRTGTVTHEKIRDAGIAALTTRLPRRVDRILACNVAGTSLATRISGVMHLHCDTDTHFVHPARAGFGITNGYGRPRRLGVDRWVAMIGAYAEFSRALCVVDAGTAVTIDALDRQGQHLGGQIIPGLRMMQDALTSETDGIEVDIPRSRARPA
;
A
#
# COMPACT_ATOMS: atom_id res chain seq x y z
N MET A 1 -1.03 18.24 13.46
CA MET A 1 -1.72 18.10 12.15
C MET A 1 -2.13 16.64 11.98
N ARG A 2 -3.43 16.39 11.94
CA ARG A 2 -3.98 15.02 11.81
C ARG A 2 -4.12 14.63 10.35
N ALA A 3 -3.42 13.62 9.93
CA ALA A 3 -3.46 13.12 8.56
C ALA A 3 -4.05 11.70 8.51
N LEU A 4 -4.96 11.46 7.56
CA LEU A 4 -5.41 10.13 7.20
C LEU A 4 -4.56 9.63 6.03
N LEU A 5 -3.94 8.48 6.20
CA LEU A 5 -3.13 7.82 5.19
C LEU A 5 -3.90 6.62 4.66
N LEU A 6 -3.98 6.48 3.34
CA LEU A 6 -4.66 5.37 2.67
C LEU A 6 -3.69 4.64 1.73
N ASP A 7 -3.63 3.32 1.87
CA ASP A 7 -2.99 2.42 0.93
C ASP A 7 -4.06 1.57 0.24
N ILE A 8 -4.41 1.94 -1.00
CA ILE A 8 -5.47 1.32 -1.79
C ILE A 8 -4.83 0.25 -2.67
N GLY A 9 -4.67 -0.94 -2.09
CA GLY A 9 -4.12 -2.13 -2.76
C GLY A 9 -5.19 -2.92 -3.52
N ASN A 10 -4.76 -3.92 -4.30
CA ASN A 10 -5.66 -4.76 -5.12
C ASN A 10 -6.62 -5.64 -4.32
N THR A 11 -6.29 -6.04 -3.10
CA THR A 11 -7.09 -6.95 -2.27
C THR A 11 -7.76 -6.24 -1.10
N ARG A 12 -7.15 -5.20 -0.58
CA ARG A 12 -7.57 -4.50 0.64
C ARG A 12 -7.13 -3.05 0.64
N ILE A 13 -7.84 -2.25 1.42
CA ILE A 13 -7.44 -0.89 1.77
C ILE A 13 -6.88 -0.94 3.18
N LYS A 14 -5.63 -0.49 3.34
CA LYS A 14 -5.05 -0.21 4.65
C LYS A 14 -5.19 1.28 4.93
N TRP A 15 -5.37 1.65 6.18
CA TRP A 15 -5.42 3.04 6.58
C TRP A 15 -4.64 3.28 7.87
N GLY A 16 -4.14 4.49 8.00
CA GLY A 16 -3.46 4.96 9.20
C GLY A 16 -3.86 6.39 9.53
N LEU A 17 -4.08 6.66 10.81
CA LEU A 17 -4.28 8.00 11.33
C LEU A 17 -2.99 8.45 11.99
N ALA A 18 -2.39 9.51 11.47
CA ALA A 18 -1.17 10.11 12.00
C ALA A 18 -1.46 11.46 12.65
N ASP A 19 -0.74 11.78 13.72
CA ASP A 19 -0.68 13.13 14.28
C ASP A 19 0.79 13.57 14.33
N GLY A 20 1.11 14.57 13.49
CA GLY A 20 2.50 14.87 13.17
C GLY A 20 3.20 13.64 12.55
N ALA A 21 4.35 13.28 13.10
CA ALA A 21 5.11 12.10 12.66
C ALA A 21 4.64 10.79 13.33
N LYS A 22 3.71 10.84 14.28
CA LYS A 22 3.31 9.67 15.06
C LYS A 22 2.05 9.01 14.50
N LEU A 23 2.17 7.73 14.14
CA LEU A 23 1.02 6.91 13.78
C LEU A 23 0.23 6.52 15.04
N GLN A 24 -1.05 6.91 15.10
CA GLN A 24 -1.90 6.72 16.28
C GLN A 24 -2.75 5.45 16.19
N ARG A 25 -3.35 5.22 15.03
CA ARG A 25 -4.28 4.12 14.77
C ARG A 25 -4.10 3.62 13.37
N THR A 26 -4.25 2.32 13.19
CA THR A 26 -4.25 1.68 11.88
C THR A 26 -5.43 0.74 11.74
N GLY A 27 -5.73 0.38 10.52
CA GLY A 27 -6.71 -0.64 10.23
C GLY A 27 -6.68 -1.07 8.77
N THR A 28 -7.46 -2.10 8.50
CA THR A 28 -7.59 -2.65 7.14
C THR A 28 -9.02 -3.08 6.88
N VAL A 29 -9.44 -2.99 5.62
CA VAL A 29 -10.71 -3.52 5.13
C VAL A 29 -10.47 -4.18 3.78
N THR A 30 -11.00 -5.37 3.57
CA THR A 30 -10.90 -6.08 2.29
C THR A 30 -11.92 -5.53 1.30
N HIS A 31 -11.64 -5.66 -0.01
CA HIS A 31 -12.60 -5.30 -1.05
C HIS A 31 -13.87 -6.17 -0.98
N GLU A 32 -13.74 -7.44 -0.58
CA GLU A 32 -14.85 -8.34 -0.32
C GLU A 32 -15.78 -7.74 0.73
N LYS A 33 -15.24 -7.34 1.89
CA LYS A 33 -16.04 -6.71 2.95
C LYS A 33 -16.72 -5.41 2.52
N ILE A 34 -16.06 -4.63 1.62
CA ILE A 34 -16.69 -3.43 1.05
C ILE A 34 -17.82 -3.79 0.08
N ARG A 35 -17.70 -4.90 -0.67
CA ARG A 35 -18.80 -5.39 -1.52
C ARG A 35 -20.00 -5.84 -0.72
N ASP A 36 -19.78 -6.58 0.37
CA ASP A 36 -20.83 -7.20 1.18
C ASP A 36 -21.54 -6.20 2.10
N ALA A 37 -20.78 -5.35 2.79
CA ALA A 37 -21.27 -4.42 3.81
C ALA A 37 -21.31 -2.95 3.34
N GLY A 38 -20.97 -2.70 2.07
CA GLY A 38 -20.88 -1.37 1.52
C GLY A 38 -19.66 -0.58 2.03
N ILE A 39 -19.55 0.65 1.57
CA ILE A 39 -18.42 1.54 1.89
C ILE A 39 -18.37 1.92 3.38
N ALA A 40 -19.49 1.78 4.10
CA ALA A 40 -19.54 1.97 5.54
C ALA A 40 -18.53 1.07 6.29
N ALA A 41 -18.18 -0.09 5.74
CA ALA A 41 -17.15 -0.96 6.31
C ALA A 41 -15.79 -0.26 6.46
N LEU A 42 -15.50 0.72 5.60
CA LEU A 42 -14.31 1.57 5.71
C LEU A 42 -14.56 2.74 6.65
N THR A 43 -15.61 3.52 6.41
CA THR A 43 -15.81 4.83 7.05
C THR A 43 -16.16 4.77 8.54
N THR A 44 -16.83 3.70 9.00
CA THR A 44 -17.20 3.55 10.43
C THR A 44 -16.01 3.58 11.38
N ARG A 45 -14.81 3.28 10.91
CA ARG A 45 -13.59 3.25 11.71
C ARG A 45 -12.74 4.51 11.57
N LEU A 46 -13.07 5.39 10.63
CA LEU A 46 -12.33 6.59 10.32
C LEU A 46 -12.87 7.80 11.10
N PRO A 47 -12.01 8.78 11.42
CA PRO A 47 -12.45 10.02 12.03
C PRO A 47 -13.26 10.85 11.03
N ARG A 48 -14.18 11.67 11.56
CA ARG A 48 -14.98 12.61 10.76
C ARG A 48 -14.22 13.86 10.32
N ARG A 49 -13.11 14.19 10.99
CA ARG A 49 -12.32 15.37 10.70
C ARG A 49 -10.83 15.04 10.71
N VAL A 50 -10.17 15.42 9.64
CA VAL A 50 -8.71 15.34 9.46
C VAL A 50 -8.27 16.59 8.69
N ASP A 51 -7.03 17.00 8.89
CA ASP A 51 -6.50 18.19 8.20
C ASP A 51 -6.04 17.83 6.76
N ARG A 52 -5.75 16.55 6.52
CA ARG A 52 -5.23 16.07 5.23
C ARG A 52 -5.51 14.60 5.02
N ILE A 53 -5.74 14.23 3.75
CA ILE A 53 -5.82 12.82 3.32
C ILE A 53 -4.76 12.59 2.24
N LEU A 54 -3.85 11.63 2.47
CA LEU A 54 -2.86 11.18 1.51
C LEU A 54 -3.14 9.73 1.12
N ALA A 55 -3.12 9.42 -0.16
CA ALA A 55 -3.43 8.09 -0.65
C ALA A 55 -2.40 7.58 -1.66
N CYS A 56 -2.01 6.31 -1.51
CA CYS A 56 -1.43 5.49 -2.57
C CYS A 56 -2.54 4.68 -3.22
N ASN A 57 -2.50 4.51 -4.54
CA ASN A 57 -3.47 3.67 -5.23
C ASN A 57 -2.82 2.84 -6.33
N VAL A 58 -2.97 1.52 -6.23
CA VAL A 58 -2.57 0.55 -7.26
C VAL A 58 -3.75 -0.33 -7.73
N ALA A 59 -4.97 -0.03 -7.26
CA ALA A 59 -6.19 -0.79 -7.53
C ALA A 59 -7.08 -0.18 -8.64
N GLY A 60 -6.52 0.75 -9.42
CA GLY A 60 -7.19 1.35 -10.58
C GLY A 60 -7.95 2.64 -10.26
N THR A 61 -8.20 3.42 -11.32
CA THR A 61 -8.76 4.78 -11.22
C THR A 61 -10.20 4.80 -10.71
N SER A 62 -11.02 3.83 -11.12
CA SER A 62 -12.42 3.76 -10.70
C SER A 62 -12.57 3.67 -9.18
N LEU A 63 -11.76 2.80 -8.54
CA LEU A 63 -11.79 2.66 -7.08
C LEU A 63 -11.23 3.92 -6.41
N ALA A 64 -10.17 4.51 -6.95
CA ALA A 64 -9.61 5.76 -6.43
C ALA A 64 -10.65 6.88 -6.40
N THR A 65 -11.40 7.08 -7.49
CA THR A 65 -12.47 8.09 -7.60
C THR A 65 -13.56 7.83 -6.57
N ARG A 66 -14.02 6.58 -6.43
CA ARG A 66 -15.04 6.22 -5.43
C ARG A 66 -14.57 6.51 -4.01
N ILE A 67 -13.34 6.11 -3.67
CA ILE A 67 -12.77 6.36 -2.33
C ILE A 67 -12.61 7.85 -2.08
N SER A 68 -12.11 8.61 -3.06
CA SER A 68 -11.98 10.08 -2.94
C SER A 68 -13.32 10.74 -2.65
N GLY A 69 -14.37 10.41 -3.40
CA GLY A 69 -15.71 10.94 -3.14
C GLY A 69 -16.25 10.58 -1.77
N VAL A 70 -16.05 9.33 -1.33
CA VAL A 70 -16.44 8.90 0.01
C VAL A 70 -15.66 9.63 1.11
N MET A 71 -14.37 9.83 0.93
CA MET A 71 -13.55 10.56 1.91
C MET A 71 -13.94 12.04 1.99
N HIS A 72 -14.21 12.67 0.86
CA HIS A 72 -14.72 14.03 0.81
C HIS A 72 -16.04 14.15 1.61
N LEU A 73 -17.03 13.28 1.35
CA LEU A 73 -18.31 13.27 2.06
C LEU A 73 -18.16 12.92 3.56
N HIS A 74 -17.20 12.08 3.92
CA HIS A 74 -17.03 11.61 5.30
C HIS A 74 -16.21 12.56 6.18
N CYS A 75 -15.12 13.11 5.62
CA CYS A 75 -14.13 13.89 6.35
C CYS A 75 -14.17 15.39 6.02
N ASP A 76 -14.95 15.81 5.03
CA ASP A 76 -14.96 17.17 4.47
C ASP A 76 -13.54 17.61 4.04
N THR A 77 -12.81 16.70 3.42
CA THR A 77 -11.39 16.89 3.04
C THR A 77 -11.08 16.13 1.76
N ASP A 78 -10.38 16.77 0.84
CA ASP A 78 -10.00 16.17 -0.42
C ASP A 78 -8.85 15.16 -0.26
N THR A 79 -8.89 14.10 -1.06
CA THR A 79 -7.86 13.07 -1.09
C THR A 79 -6.75 13.46 -2.07
N HIS A 80 -5.52 13.59 -1.56
CA HIS A 80 -4.34 13.82 -2.37
C HIS A 80 -3.65 12.50 -2.69
N PHE A 81 -3.67 12.12 -3.97
CA PHE A 81 -2.99 10.91 -4.45
C PHE A 81 -1.51 11.18 -4.66
N VAL A 82 -0.68 10.36 -4.03
CA VAL A 82 0.78 10.37 -4.22
C VAL A 82 1.12 9.70 -5.55
N HIS A 83 2.14 10.20 -6.21
CA HIS A 83 2.68 9.63 -7.46
C HIS A 83 4.20 9.50 -7.37
N PRO A 84 4.78 8.45 -7.98
CA PRO A 84 6.22 8.34 -8.09
C PRO A 84 6.80 9.51 -8.90
N ALA A 85 7.84 10.12 -8.37
CA ALA A 85 8.59 11.20 -9.00
C ALA A 85 9.98 10.73 -9.44
N ARG A 86 10.72 11.58 -10.15
CA ARG A 86 12.12 11.31 -10.54
C ARG A 86 13.03 11.25 -9.31
N ALA A 87 12.84 12.15 -8.38
CA ALA A 87 13.51 12.19 -7.10
C ALA A 87 12.62 12.87 -6.06
N GLY A 88 12.85 12.59 -4.79
CA GLY A 88 12.16 13.22 -3.67
C GLY A 88 12.41 12.48 -2.37
N PHE A 89 12.31 13.20 -1.27
CA PHE A 89 12.43 12.64 0.09
C PHE A 89 13.73 11.85 0.32
N GLY A 90 14.83 12.30 -0.28
CA GLY A 90 16.15 11.68 -0.14
C GLY A 90 16.43 10.50 -1.06
N ILE A 91 15.47 10.10 -1.90
CA ILE A 91 15.66 9.00 -2.85
C ILE A 91 15.52 9.44 -4.32
N THR A 92 16.19 8.72 -5.20
CA THR A 92 16.13 8.89 -6.66
C THR A 92 15.57 7.62 -7.29
N ASN A 93 14.56 7.77 -8.14
CA ASN A 93 13.88 6.68 -8.83
C ASN A 93 14.75 6.13 -9.97
N GLY A 94 15.04 4.83 -9.94
CA GLY A 94 15.85 4.15 -10.95
C GLY A 94 15.15 3.89 -12.28
N TYR A 95 13.82 4.10 -12.36
CA TYR A 95 13.07 3.87 -13.59
C TYR A 95 13.27 5.02 -14.59
N GLY A 96 13.52 4.70 -15.85
CA GLY A 96 13.63 5.70 -16.92
C GLY A 96 12.36 6.56 -17.09
N ARG A 97 11.19 5.96 -16.82
CA ARG A 97 9.90 6.63 -16.71
C ARG A 97 9.41 6.49 -15.26
N PRO A 98 9.55 7.52 -14.41
CA PRO A 98 9.27 7.42 -12.97
C PRO A 98 7.89 6.87 -12.63
N ARG A 99 6.86 7.23 -13.38
CA ARG A 99 5.47 6.77 -13.17
C ARG A 99 5.23 5.27 -13.47
N ARG A 100 6.23 4.55 -14.01
CA ARG A 100 6.16 3.09 -14.16
C ARG A 100 6.50 2.33 -12.87
N LEU A 101 7.14 2.98 -11.90
CA LEU A 101 7.29 2.42 -10.56
C LEU A 101 5.94 2.43 -9.85
N GLY A 102 5.57 1.35 -9.19
CA GLY A 102 4.39 1.31 -8.33
C GLY A 102 4.48 2.36 -7.23
N VAL A 103 3.39 3.09 -6.97
CA VAL A 103 3.38 4.13 -5.94
C VAL A 103 3.55 3.56 -4.54
N ASP A 104 3.04 2.36 -4.28
CA ASP A 104 3.23 1.59 -3.05
C ASP A 104 4.72 1.33 -2.77
N ARG A 105 5.46 0.85 -3.77
CA ARG A 105 6.90 0.64 -3.71
C ARG A 105 7.67 1.95 -3.49
N TRP A 106 7.27 3.01 -4.21
CA TRP A 106 7.86 4.35 -4.06
C TRP A 106 7.76 4.86 -2.63
N VAL A 107 6.56 4.79 -2.03
CA VAL A 107 6.32 5.27 -0.66
C VAL A 107 7.00 4.37 0.36
N ALA A 108 7.03 3.04 0.16
CA ALA A 108 7.74 2.12 1.03
C ALA A 108 9.25 2.42 1.07
N MET A 109 9.87 2.68 -0.09
CA MET A 109 11.27 3.07 -0.16
C MET A 109 11.54 4.41 0.53
N ILE A 110 10.68 5.43 0.36
CA ILE A 110 10.79 6.71 1.06
C ILE A 110 10.78 6.48 2.58
N GLY A 111 9.81 5.72 3.08
CA GLY A 111 9.68 5.46 4.51
C GLY A 111 10.90 4.73 5.08
N ALA A 112 11.35 3.67 4.40
CA ALA A 112 12.50 2.90 4.83
C ALA A 112 13.81 3.72 4.79
N TYR A 113 14.01 4.52 3.74
CA TYR A 113 15.21 5.35 3.64
C TYR A 113 15.22 6.50 4.65
N ALA A 114 14.06 7.10 4.94
CA ALA A 114 13.93 8.12 5.98
C ALA A 114 14.27 7.59 7.38
N GLU A 115 13.94 6.31 7.66
CA GLU A 115 14.22 5.65 8.94
C GLU A 115 15.69 5.27 9.09
N PHE A 116 16.29 4.68 8.05
CA PHE A 116 17.58 4.03 8.15
C PHE A 116 18.75 4.82 7.53
N SER A 117 18.49 5.69 6.55
CA SER A 117 19.49 6.55 5.85
C SER A 117 20.77 5.80 5.42
N ARG A 118 20.62 4.60 4.86
CA ARG A 118 21.73 3.72 4.43
C ARG A 118 21.29 2.82 3.26
N ALA A 119 22.25 2.10 2.67
CA ALA A 119 21.91 1.06 1.70
C ALA A 119 20.98 0.03 2.34
N LEU A 120 19.89 -0.31 1.66
CA LEU A 120 18.86 -1.20 2.17
C LEU A 120 18.10 -1.91 1.04
N CYS A 121 17.44 -2.99 1.42
CA CYS A 121 16.50 -3.70 0.57
C CYS A 121 15.13 -3.63 1.25
N VAL A 122 14.13 -3.14 0.51
CA VAL A 122 12.74 -3.09 0.97
C VAL A 122 12.01 -4.30 0.41
N VAL A 123 11.44 -5.12 1.29
CA VAL A 123 10.63 -6.27 0.91
C VAL A 123 9.22 -6.05 1.45
N ASP A 124 8.24 -5.98 0.56
CA ASP A 124 6.82 -5.98 0.93
C ASP A 124 6.20 -7.31 0.51
N ALA A 125 5.76 -8.10 1.49
CA ALA A 125 5.16 -9.41 1.29
C ALA A 125 3.63 -9.31 1.44
N GLY A 126 2.94 -9.21 0.33
CA GLY A 126 1.49 -9.09 0.26
C GLY A 126 0.86 -10.01 -0.78
N THR A 127 -0.10 -9.51 -1.53
CA THR A 127 -0.70 -10.18 -2.69
C THR A 127 0.37 -10.53 -3.74
N ALA A 128 1.28 -9.60 -3.99
CA ALA A 128 2.56 -9.83 -4.62
C ALA A 128 3.67 -9.61 -3.58
N VAL A 129 4.84 -10.15 -3.82
CA VAL A 129 6.06 -9.81 -3.09
C VAL A 129 6.86 -8.86 -3.97
N THR A 130 7.17 -7.67 -3.45
CA THR A 130 8.03 -6.71 -4.11
C THR A 130 9.35 -6.61 -3.38
N ILE A 131 10.44 -6.46 -4.11
CA ILE A 131 11.79 -6.34 -3.57
C ILE A 131 12.45 -5.16 -4.28
N ASP A 132 12.88 -4.15 -3.54
CA ASP A 132 13.49 -2.93 -4.05
C ASP A 132 14.81 -2.64 -3.33
N ALA A 133 15.87 -2.33 -4.07
CA ALA A 133 17.18 -2.03 -3.52
C ALA A 133 17.50 -0.53 -3.65
N LEU A 134 17.99 0.06 -2.56
CA LEU A 134 18.54 1.41 -2.51
C LEU A 134 20.01 1.37 -2.09
N ASP A 135 20.83 2.18 -2.71
CA ASP A 135 22.20 2.40 -2.26
C ASP A 135 22.26 3.39 -1.09
N ARG A 136 23.51 3.68 -0.63
CA ARG A 136 23.74 4.61 0.48
C ARG A 136 23.35 6.06 0.18
N GLN A 137 23.29 6.43 -1.08
CA GLN A 137 22.90 7.76 -1.57
C GLN A 137 21.40 7.88 -1.83
N GLY A 138 20.61 6.82 -1.57
CA GLY A 138 19.18 6.77 -1.85
C GLY A 138 18.86 6.53 -3.32
N GLN A 139 19.82 6.10 -4.13
CA GLN A 139 19.57 5.75 -5.52
C GLN A 139 18.87 4.39 -5.59
N HIS A 140 17.68 4.34 -6.19
CA HIS A 140 17.00 3.08 -6.47
C HIS A 140 17.73 2.31 -7.57
N LEU A 141 18.26 1.15 -7.23
CA LEU A 141 19.06 0.30 -8.11
C LEU A 141 18.20 -0.63 -8.98
N GLY A 142 16.93 -0.73 -8.65
CA GLY A 142 15.97 -1.61 -9.31
C GLY A 142 15.23 -2.49 -8.32
N GLY A 143 14.29 -3.27 -8.82
CA GLY A 143 13.52 -4.19 -7.98
C GLY A 143 12.79 -5.24 -8.79
N GLN A 144 12.19 -6.18 -8.08
CA GLN A 144 11.44 -7.30 -8.63
C GLN A 144 10.03 -7.33 -8.06
N ILE A 145 9.12 -7.91 -8.83
CA ILE A 145 7.77 -8.24 -8.39
C ILE A 145 7.59 -9.72 -8.70
N ILE A 146 7.26 -10.50 -7.69
CA ILE A 146 6.95 -11.92 -7.82
C ILE A 146 5.56 -12.18 -7.24
N PRO A 147 4.86 -13.24 -7.68
CA PRO A 147 3.59 -13.62 -7.07
C PRO A 147 3.75 -13.82 -5.56
N GLY A 148 2.77 -13.38 -4.77
CA GLY A 148 2.73 -13.71 -3.35
C GLY A 148 2.42 -15.20 -3.14
N LEU A 149 2.66 -15.70 -1.94
CA LEU A 149 2.54 -17.12 -1.62
C LEU A 149 1.17 -17.71 -2.01
N ARG A 150 0.09 -16.98 -1.75
CA ARG A 150 -1.25 -17.41 -2.14
C ARG A 150 -1.43 -17.48 -3.66
N MET A 151 -0.92 -16.49 -4.41
CA MET A 151 -0.98 -16.51 -5.85
C MET A 151 -0.18 -17.68 -6.45
N MET A 152 0.99 -18.01 -5.86
CA MET A 152 1.78 -19.17 -6.26
C MET A 152 1.01 -20.46 -6.01
N GLN A 153 0.35 -20.58 -4.85
CA GLN A 153 -0.48 -21.72 -4.51
C GLN A 153 -1.65 -21.89 -5.47
N ASP A 154 -2.41 -20.80 -5.67
CA ASP A 154 -3.58 -20.80 -6.54
C ASP A 154 -3.15 -21.22 -7.99
N ALA A 155 -2.01 -20.73 -8.47
CA ALA A 155 -1.47 -21.09 -9.76
C ALA A 155 -1.09 -22.59 -9.84
N LEU A 156 -0.40 -23.12 -8.82
CA LEU A 156 -0.05 -24.54 -8.78
C LEU A 156 -1.29 -25.44 -8.78
N THR A 157 -2.29 -25.07 -7.97
CA THR A 157 -3.54 -25.86 -7.87
C THR A 157 -4.37 -25.79 -9.16
N SER A 158 -4.36 -24.64 -9.87
CA SER A 158 -5.15 -24.47 -11.10
C SER A 158 -4.48 -25.02 -12.36
N GLU A 159 -3.14 -25.04 -12.40
CA GLU A 159 -2.38 -25.37 -13.60
C GLU A 159 -1.74 -26.77 -13.56
N THR A 160 -1.93 -27.53 -12.47
CA THR A 160 -1.36 -28.87 -12.33
C THR A 160 -2.35 -29.87 -11.77
N ASP A 161 -2.36 -31.09 -12.32
CA ASP A 161 -3.11 -32.21 -11.76
C ASP A 161 -2.33 -32.85 -10.60
N GLY A 162 -3.00 -33.05 -9.45
CA GLY A 162 -2.46 -33.81 -8.34
C GLY A 162 -1.51 -33.07 -7.39
N ILE A 163 -1.34 -31.75 -7.52
CA ILE A 163 -0.64 -30.93 -6.52
C ILE A 163 -1.66 -30.26 -5.61
N GLU A 164 -1.86 -30.83 -4.42
CA GLU A 164 -2.58 -30.17 -3.33
C GLU A 164 -1.58 -29.42 -2.45
N VAL A 165 -1.68 -28.09 -2.44
CA VAL A 165 -0.82 -27.26 -1.58
C VAL A 165 -1.66 -26.77 -0.41
N ASP A 166 -1.44 -27.36 0.78
CA ASP A 166 -2.04 -26.87 2.02
C ASP A 166 -1.04 -25.92 2.72
N ILE A 167 -1.30 -24.64 2.64
CA ILE A 167 -0.53 -23.66 3.41
C ILE A 167 -1.28 -23.43 4.72
N PRO A 168 -0.70 -23.80 5.87
CA PRO A 168 -1.29 -23.52 7.17
C PRO A 168 -1.65 -22.03 7.25
N ARG A 169 -2.90 -21.73 7.56
CA ARG A 169 -3.34 -20.35 7.80
C ARG A 169 -2.56 -19.83 9.01
N SER A 170 -1.47 -19.11 8.75
CA SER A 170 -0.71 -18.44 9.80
C SER A 170 -1.67 -17.55 10.58
N ARG A 171 -1.87 -17.85 11.83
CA ARG A 171 -2.46 -16.93 12.80
C ARG A 171 -1.42 -15.87 13.15
N ALA A 172 -1.04 -15.04 12.19
CA ALA A 172 -0.26 -13.85 12.49
C ALA A 172 -1.12 -12.99 13.42
N ARG A 173 -0.77 -12.91 14.68
CA ARG A 173 -1.29 -11.88 15.58
C ARG A 173 -0.80 -10.54 15.01
N PRO A 174 -1.68 -9.56 14.80
CA PRO A 174 -1.22 -8.21 14.51
C PRO A 174 -0.40 -7.71 15.71
N ALA A 175 0.78 -7.21 15.39
CA ALA A 175 1.62 -6.52 16.37
C ALA A 175 0.95 -5.20 16.79
#